data_4ec732b909c09f3ac4a34bc6cdb1f83b
#
_entry.id   4ec732b909c09f3ac4a34bc6cdb1f83b
#
_cell.length_a   1.000
_cell.length_b   1.000
_cell.length_c   1.000
_cell.angle_alpha   90.00
_cell.angle_beta   90.00
_cell.angle_gamma   90.00
#
_symmetry.space_group_name_H-M   'P 1'
#
loop_
_entity.id
_entity.type
_entity.pdbx_description
1 polymer ?
#
loop_
_entity_poly.entity_id
_entity_poly.type
_entity_poly.pdbx_seq_one_letter_code
_entity_poly.pdbx_strand_id
1 'polypeptide(L)'
;DVPVVFAFHGYARAIHELIYHRPNPQRFHVRGYNEEGTTTTPFDMVVANQMSRYHLAMLALHHASRVRSQVGALIDAYQERLAAHQVYIREHDADLPEIRDWRWSQLTDDQPRGQTHNSSRPRKPR
;
A
#
# COMPACT_ATOMS: atom_id res chain seq x y z
N ASP A 1 -17.45 13.77 -2.58
CA ASP A 1 -15.99 13.98 -2.74
C ASP A 1 -15.25 12.70 -2.36
N VAL A 2 -14.58 12.11 -3.33
CA VAL A 2 -13.81 10.88 -3.11
C VAL A 2 -12.33 11.27 -2.87
N PRO A 3 -11.70 10.78 -1.80
CA PRO A 3 -10.27 10.96 -1.58
C PRO A 3 -9.46 10.34 -2.70
N VAL A 4 -8.36 10.99 -3.09
CA VAL A 4 -7.44 10.53 -4.12
C VAL A 4 -6.05 10.40 -3.53
N VAL A 5 -5.51 9.19 -3.48
CA VAL A 5 -4.11 8.96 -3.13
C VAL A 5 -3.29 9.02 -4.42
N PHE A 6 -2.37 9.96 -4.47
CA PHE A 6 -1.50 10.19 -5.61
C PHE A 6 -0.05 9.91 -5.23
N ALA A 7 0.48 8.78 -5.67
CA ALA A 7 1.87 8.40 -5.48
C ALA A 7 2.66 8.61 -6.78
N PHE A 8 3.76 9.35 -6.70
CA PHE A 8 4.48 9.82 -7.86
C PHE A 8 6.00 9.81 -7.61
N HIS A 9 6.75 9.20 -8.51
CA HIS A 9 8.21 9.17 -8.42
C HIS A 9 8.82 10.48 -8.92
N GLY A 10 8.65 11.52 -8.11
CA GLY A 10 9.14 12.87 -8.34
C GLY A 10 8.65 13.78 -7.23
N TYR A 11 9.01 15.04 -7.27
CA TYR A 11 8.72 15.99 -6.21
C TYR A 11 7.21 16.25 -6.06
N ALA A 12 6.67 16.03 -4.86
CA ALA A 12 5.25 16.26 -4.56
C ALA A 12 4.77 17.67 -4.96
N ARG A 13 5.66 18.65 -4.90
CA ARG A 13 5.39 20.03 -5.31
C ARG A 13 4.84 20.13 -6.72
N ALA A 14 5.38 19.37 -7.68
CA ALA A 14 4.91 19.42 -9.08
C ALA A 14 3.42 19.03 -9.19
N ILE A 15 2.98 18.05 -8.40
CA ILE A 15 1.58 17.65 -8.37
C ILE A 15 0.73 18.68 -7.62
N HIS A 16 1.23 19.25 -6.52
CA HIS A 16 0.52 20.32 -5.80
C HIS A 16 0.27 21.53 -6.70
N GLU A 17 1.24 21.95 -7.51
CA GLU A 17 1.08 23.02 -8.49
C GLU A 17 0.02 22.68 -9.55
N LEU A 18 -0.02 21.42 -10.02
CA LEU A 18 -0.98 20.95 -11.01
C LEU A 18 -2.42 20.95 -10.48
N ILE A 19 -2.62 20.66 -9.20
CA ILE A 19 -3.95 20.53 -8.58
C ILE A 19 -4.41 21.83 -7.89
N TYR A 20 -3.57 22.84 -7.78
CA TYR A 20 -3.82 24.06 -7.00
C TYR A 20 -5.13 24.76 -7.35
N HIS A 21 -5.49 24.82 -8.64
CA HIS A 21 -6.74 25.43 -9.13
C HIS A 21 -7.90 24.43 -9.29
N ARG A 22 -7.73 23.17 -8.87
CA ARG A 22 -8.81 22.19 -8.98
C ARG A 22 -9.83 22.38 -7.85
N PRO A 23 -11.11 22.10 -8.11
CA PRO A 23 -12.12 22.10 -7.06
C PRO A 23 -11.74 21.09 -5.97
N ASN A 24 -11.84 21.51 -4.70
CA ASN A 24 -11.56 20.70 -3.54
C ASN A 24 -10.16 20.01 -3.58
N PRO A 25 -9.07 20.78 -3.60
CA PRO A 25 -7.71 20.23 -3.68
C PRO A 25 -7.33 19.40 -2.43
N GLN A 26 -8.03 19.58 -1.30
CA GLN A 26 -7.78 18.87 -0.04
C GLN A 26 -8.04 17.36 -0.14
N ARG A 27 -8.82 16.90 -1.12
CA ARG A 27 -9.07 15.47 -1.36
C ARG A 27 -7.88 14.72 -1.93
N PHE A 28 -6.86 15.44 -2.43
CA PHE A 28 -5.67 14.83 -3.00
C PHE A 28 -4.59 14.65 -1.92
N HIS A 29 -4.27 13.40 -1.63
CA HIS A 29 -3.21 13.01 -0.70
C HIS A 29 -1.97 12.64 -1.50
N VAL A 30 -1.13 13.66 -1.76
CA VAL A 30 0.05 13.50 -2.62
C VAL A 30 1.21 12.94 -1.82
N ARG A 31 1.88 11.94 -2.37
CA ARG A 31 3.17 11.42 -1.93
C ARG A 31 4.16 11.54 -3.08
N GLY A 32 5.26 12.22 -2.83
CA GLY A 32 6.35 12.39 -3.78
C GLY A 32 7.62 11.73 -3.29
N TYR A 33 8.60 11.66 -4.15
CA TYR A 33 9.90 11.09 -3.88
C TYR A 33 10.97 12.18 -3.94
N ASN A 34 11.64 12.41 -2.82
CA ASN A 34 12.78 13.32 -2.72
C ASN A 34 14.05 12.51 -2.45
N GLU A 35 15.07 12.70 -3.23
CA GLU A 35 16.40 12.22 -2.92
C GLU A 35 17.10 13.24 -2.00
N GLU A 36 17.33 12.82 -0.75
CA GLU A 36 17.98 13.69 0.24
C GLU A 36 19.48 13.39 0.40
N GLY A 37 20.07 12.65 -0.56
CA GLY A 37 21.49 12.32 -0.54
C GLY A 37 21.90 11.28 0.50
N THR A 38 20.94 10.57 1.09
CA THR A 38 21.18 9.43 2.01
C THR A 38 21.55 8.18 1.23
N THR A 39 22.61 7.50 1.67
CA THR A 39 22.98 6.19 1.14
C THR A 39 22.27 5.11 1.95
N THR A 40 21.26 4.50 1.35
CA THR A 40 20.52 3.37 1.93
C THR A 40 19.94 2.50 0.82
N THR A 41 19.17 1.46 1.18
CA THR A 41 18.55 0.59 0.17
C THR A 41 17.43 1.32 -0.60
N PRO A 42 17.14 0.92 -1.86
CA PRO A 42 16.04 1.51 -2.62
C PRO A 42 14.68 1.43 -1.92
N PHE A 43 14.42 0.36 -1.15
CA PHE A 43 13.18 0.26 -0.40
C PHE A 43 13.16 1.20 0.81
N ASP A 44 14.26 1.34 1.52
CA ASP A 44 14.34 2.27 2.65
C ASP A 44 14.18 3.73 2.21
N MET A 45 14.69 4.10 1.03
CA MET A 45 14.43 5.42 0.42
C MET A 45 12.93 5.64 0.18
N VAL A 46 12.21 4.63 -0.26
CA VAL A 46 10.75 4.67 -0.43
C VAL A 46 10.02 4.76 0.92
N VAL A 47 10.56 4.11 1.97
CA VAL A 47 10.06 4.21 3.35
C VAL A 47 10.25 5.62 3.89
N ALA A 48 11.44 6.22 3.74
CA ALA A 48 11.75 7.59 4.17
C ALA A 48 10.79 8.63 3.54
N ASN A 49 10.41 8.41 2.29
CA ASN A 49 9.45 9.24 1.57
C ASN A 49 7.97 8.90 1.85
N GLN A 50 7.67 7.98 2.75
CA GLN A 50 6.30 7.50 3.04
C GLN A 50 5.56 6.98 1.80
N MET A 51 6.28 6.44 0.84
CA MET A 51 5.78 5.93 -0.44
C MET A 51 5.81 4.40 -0.53
N SER A 52 6.23 3.70 0.54
CA SER A 52 6.23 2.24 0.52
C SER A 52 4.79 1.70 0.38
N ARG A 53 4.67 0.47 -0.14
CA ARG A 53 3.37 -0.22 -0.23
C ARG A 53 2.59 -0.20 1.09
N TYR A 54 3.26 -0.26 2.22
CA TYR A 54 2.65 -0.19 3.55
C TYR A 54 2.08 1.21 3.83
N HIS A 55 2.84 2.26 3.57
CA HIS A 55 2.39 3.64 3.75
C HIS A 55 1.20 3.99 2.86
N LEU A 56 1.26 3.59 1.58
CA LEU A 56 0.18 3.85 0.63
C LEU A 56 -1.08 3.05 0.98
N ALA A 57 -0.92 1.79 1.42
CA ALA A 57 -2.03 0.97 1.89
C ALA A 57 -2.69 1.58 3.14
N MET A 58 -1.90 1.95 4.16
CA MET A 58 -2.42 2.60 5.36
C MET A 58 -3.14 3.92 5.03
N LEU A 59 -2.58 4.73 4.13
CA LEU A 59 -3.21 5.97 3.70
C LEU A 59 -4.55 5.71 3.00
N ALA A 60 -4.61 4.74 2.11
CA ALA A 60 -5.84 4.34 1.43
C ALA A 60 -6.89 3.81 2.41
N LEU A 61 -6.48 2.94 3.34
CA LEU A 61 -7.35 2.38 4.38
C LEU A 61 -7.88 3.45 5.33
N HIS A 62 -7.06 4.45 5.68
CA HIS A 62 -7.48 5.57 6.52
C HIS A 62 -8.66 6.34 5.89
N HIS A 63 -8.66 6.49 4.57
CA HIS A 63 -9.71 7.18 3.83
C HIS A 63 -10.87 6.28 3.37
N ALA A 64 -10.74 4.96 3.51
CA ALA A 64 -11.79 4.01 3.15
C ALA A 64 -12.84 3.88 4.27
N SER A 65 -13.81 4.79 4.30
CA SER A 65 -14.81 4.88 5.37
C SER A 65 -15.64 3.61 5.61
N ARG A 66 -15.77 2.75 4.58
CA ARG A 66 -16.60 1.53 4.65
C ARG A 66 -15.95 0.36 5.41
N VAL A 67 -14.66 0.41 5.67
CA VAL A 67 -13.90 -0.71 6.25
C VAL A 67 -13.20 -0.36 7.57
N ARG A 68 -13.47 0.79 8.15
CA ARG A 68 -12.78 1.31 9.36
C ARG A 68 -12.75 0.35 10.54
N SER A 69 -13.80 -0.43 10.75
CA SER A 69 -13.88 -1.37 11.89
C SER A 69 -13.02 -2.63 11.73
N GLN A 70 -12.57 -2.92 10.51
CA GLN A 70 -11.84 -4.17 10.18
C GLN A 70 -10.35 -3.96 9.90
N VAL A 71 -9.90 -2.71 9.78
CA VAL A 71 -8.55 -2.40 9.29
C VAL A 71 -7.55 -2.04 10.38
N GLY A 72 -7.98 -1.84 11.64
CA GLY A 72 -7.09 -1.47 12.74
C GLY A 72 -5.91 -2.43 12.87
N ALA A 73 -6.20 -3.73 13.03
CA ALA A 73 -5.17 -4.76 13.15
C ALA A 73 -4.22 -4.83 11.94
N LEU A 74 -4.72 -4.54 10.73
CA LEU A 74 -3.89 -4.50 9.53
C LEU A 74 -2.95 -3.29 9.51
N ILE A 75 -3.44 -2.13 9.94
CA ILE A 75 -2.61 -0.93 10.09
C ILE A 75 -1.52 -1.17 11.13
N ASP A 76 -1.86 -1.73 12.28
CA ASP A 76 -0.91 -2.07 13.34
C ASP A 76 0.18 -3.03 12.82
N ALA A 77 -0.22 -4.09 12.10
CA ALA A 77 0.71 -5.03 11.49
C ALA A 77 1.67 -4.38 10.47
N TYR A 78 1.19 -3.41 9.69
CA TYR A 78 2.03 -2.65 8.77
C TYR A 78 3.01 -1.73 9.49
N GLN A 79 2.58 -1.10 10.58
CA GLN A 79 3.46 -0.27 11.42
C GLN A 79 4.54 -1.10 12.10
N GLU A 80 4.18 -2.26 12.66
CA GLU A 80 5.15 -3.21 13.24
C GLU A 80 6.18 -3.66 12.20
N ARG A 81 5.74 -3.98 10.98
CA ARG A 81 6.64 -4.37 9.89
C ARG A 81 7.62 -3.26 9.50
N LEU A 82 7.15 -2.02 9.43
CA LEU A 82 7.99 -0.86 9.16
C LEU A 82 8.98 -0.61 10.30
N ALA A 83 8.55 -0.75 11.55
CA ALA A 83 9.44 -0.62 12.71
C ALA A 83 10.53 -1.71 12.72
N ALA A 84 10.16 -2.96 12.44
CA ALA A 84 11.13 -4.06 12.32
C ALA A 84 12.13 -3.82 11.18
N HIS A 85 11.68 -3.30 10.03
CA HIS A 85 12.56 -2.92 8.93
C HIS A 85 13.56 -1.83 9.33
N GLN A 86 13.12 -0.79 10.05
CA GLN A 86 14.00 0.28 10.50
C GLN A 86 15.09 -0.20 11.48
N VAL A 87 14.79 -1.19 12.31
CA VAL A 87 15.81 -1.81 13.19
C VAL A 87 16.79 -2.62 12.33
N TYR A 88 16.26 -3.48 11.46
CA TYR A 88 17.05 -4.38 10.63
C TYR A 88 18.04 -3.65 9.72
N ILE A 89 17.61 -2.56 9.07
CA ILE A 89 18.46 -1.81 8.16
C ILE A 89 19.63 -1.12 8.86
N ARG A 90 19.45 -0.67 10.12
CA ARG A 90 20.53 -0.08 10.92
C ARG A 90 21.62 -1.09 11.31
N GLU A 91 21.24 -2.36 11.44
CA GLU A 91 22.14 -3.44 11.87
C GLU A 91 22.81 -4.14 10.71
N HIS A 92 22.16 -4.16 9.53
CA HIS A 92 22.60 -5.02 8.42
C HIS A 92 22.84 -4.28 7.10
N ASP A 93 22.54 -2.97 7.02
CA ASP A 93 22.61 -2.17 5.79
C ASP A 93 21.88 -2.83 4.60
N ALA A 94 20.80 -3.56 4.89
CA ALA A 94 20.05 -4.36 3.93
C ALA A 94 18.54 -4.36 4.27
N ASP A 95 17.70 -4.59 3.27
CA ASP A 95 16.27 -4.72 3.50
C ASP A 95 15.92 -5.99 4.28
N LEU A 96 14.93 -5.87 5.17
CA LEU A 96 14.37 -7.02 5.88
C LEU A 96 13.97 -8.11 4.87
N PRO A 97 14.41 -9.38 5.04
CA PRO A 97 14.19 -10.45 4.06
C PRO A 97 12.74 -10.62 3.62
N GLU A 98 11.79 -10.53 4.54
CA GLU A 98 10.36 -10.62 4.24
C GLU A 98 9.84 -9.47 3.36
N ILE A 99 10.51 -8.33 3.39
CA ILE A 99 10.20 -7.17 2.54
C ILE A 99 10.86 -7.32 1.18
N ARG A 100 12.13 -7.73 1.14
CA ARG A 100 12.93 -7.90 -0.07
C ARG A 100 12.38 -9.02 -0.96
N ASP A 101 12.01 -10.14 -0.36
CA ASP A 101 11.63 -11.36 -1.08
C ASP A 101 10.12 -11.47 -1.33
N TRP A 102 9.36 -10.46 -0.91
CA TRP A 102 7.91 -10.41 -1.10
C TRP A 102 7.49 -10.46 -2.57
N ARG A 103 6.47 -11.27 -2.90
CA ARG A 103 5.91 -11.42 -4.25
C ARG A 103 4.37 -11.39 -4.21
N TRP A 104 3.74 -10.87 -5.26
CA TRP A 104 2.27 -10.83 -5.39
C TRP A 104 1.62 -12.22 -5.43
N SER A 105 2.31 -13.22 -5.96
CA SER A 105 1.83 -14.61 -6.04
C SER A 105 1.53 -15.23 -4.67
N GLN A 106 2.15 -14.73 -3.61
CA GLN A 106 1.92 -15.20 -2.25
C GLN A 106 0.54 -14.82 -1.71
N LEU A 107 -0.12 -13.79 -2.28
CA LEU A 107 -1.47 -13.38 -1.90
C LEU A 107 -2.57 -14.24 -2.52
N THR A 108 -2.27 -14.97 -3.60
CA THR A 108 -3.25 -15.78 -4.32
C THR A 108 -3.32 -17.23 -3.83
N ASP A 109 -2.29 -17.72 -3.16
CA ASP A 109 -2.23 -19.10 -2.66
C ASP A 109 -2.98 -19.30 -1.33
N ASP A 110 -3.22 -18.24 -0.54
CA ASP A 110 -3.95 -18.28 0.73
C ASP A 110 -5.49 -18.10 0.59
N GLN A 111 -6.01 -17.91 -0.62
CA GLN A 111 -7.46 -17.91 -0.84
C GLN A 111 -7.92 -19.37 -1.01
N PRO A 112 -8.76 -19.92 -0.09
CA PRO A 112 -9.39 -21.21 -0.33
C PRO A 112 -10.20 -21.08 -1.62
N ARG A 113 -9.83 -21.84 -2.65
CA ARG A 113 -10.57 -21.93 -3.93
C ARG A 113 -11.99 -22.34 -3.58
N GLY A 114 -12.92 -21.36 -3.62
CA GLY A 114 -14.33 -21.57 -3.38
C GLY A 114 -14.82 -22.76 -4.20
N GLN A 115 -15.40 -23.73 -3.54
CA GLN A 115 -16.06 -24.87 -4.15
C GLN A 115 -17.06 -24.33 -5.19
N THR A 116 -16.79 -24.58 -6.44
CA THR A 116 -17.76 -24.37 -7.52
C THR A 116 -18.94 -25.30 -7.23
N HIS A 117 -20.01 -24.70 -6.74
CA HIS A 117 -21.30 -25.40 -6.60
C HIS A 117 -21.77 -25.78 -7.98
N ASN A 118 -21.49 -27.04 -8.33
CA ASN A 118 -22.01 -27.67 -9.54
C ASN A 118 -23.52 -27.96 -9.32
N SER A 119 -24.35 -26.97 -9.60
CA SER A 119 -25.81 -27.15 -9.65
C SER A 119 -26.16 -27.83 -10.97
N SER A 120 -26.13 -29.15 -10.97
CA SER A 120 -26.76 -29.99 -11.99
C SER A 120 -28.26 -29.70 -12.03
N ARG A 121 -28.71 -28.95 -13.04
CA ARG A 121 -30.13 -28.81 -13.39
C ARG A 121 -30.68 -30.16 -13.89
N PRO A 122 -31.76 -30.68 -13.33
CA PRO A 122 -32.40 -31.87 -13.90
C PRO A 122 -33.08 -31.51 -15.23
N ARG A 123 -32.80 -32.31 -16.28
CA ARG A 123 -33.51 -32.28 -17.56
C ARG A 123 -34.96 -32.75 -17.36
N LYS A 124 -35.95 -31.94 -17.78
CA LYS A 124 -37.34 -32.37 -17.93
C LYS A 124 -37.46 -33.36 -19.07
N PRO A 125 -38.20 -34.50 -18.86
CA PRO A 125 -38.58 -35.38 -19.98
C PRO A 125 -39.71 -34.80 -20.81
N ARG A 126 -39.74 -35.15 -22.11
CA ARG A 126 -40.82 -34.83 -23.05
C ARG A 126 -42.06 -35.67 -22.77
#